data_e5a710f7d645df105614d8bf6e2af95d
#
_entry.id   e5a710f7d645df105614d8bf6e2af95d
#
_cell.length_a   1.000
_cell.length_b   1.000
_cell.length_c   1.000
_cell.angle_alpha   90.00
_cell.angle_beta   90.00
_cell.angle_gamma   90.00
#
_symmetry.space_group_name_H-M   'P 1'
#
loop_
_entity.id
_entity.type
_entity.pdbx_description
1 polymer ?
#
loop_
_entity_poly.entity_id
_entity_poly.type
_entity_poly.pdbx_seq_one_letter_code
_entity_poly.pdbx_strand_id
1 'polypeptide(L)'
;MYSKLKTDDLKKAGDYTLSEIVVHSRKSFDGSSKAKKTDITSLVAEINIYEDINEKNLSGQLVISDSTGLPNHMPLTGNELLSFKLGTPGSSRYYDFEKHPMVIYKIGSKQPHNPRSQFYVLYFCSKEQITNQTVKVERPFTGAIADMISSI
;
A
#
# COMPACT_ATOMS: atom_id res chain seq x y z
N MET A 1 -11.67 3.84 -17.56
CA MET A 1 -13.01 3.20 -17.56
C MET A 1 -12.94 2.05 -16.56
N TYR A 2 -13.35 2.29 -15.33
CA TYR A 2 -13.28 1.28 -14.25
C TYR A 2 -14.26 0.16 -14.58
N SER A 3 -13.75 -1.05 -14.81
CA SER A 3 -14.63 -2.21 -14.86
C SER A 3 -15.26 -2.34 -13.47
N LYS A 4 -16.58 -2.18 -13.39
CA LYS A 4 -17.35 -2.56 -12.20
C LYS A 4 -16.94 -3.98 -11.86
N LEU A 5 -16.38 -4.16 -10.68
CA LEU A 5 -16.15 -5.48 -10.09
C LEU A 5 -17.49 -6.21 -10.15
N LYS A 6 -17.62 -7.16 -11.08
CA LYS A 6 -18.83 -7.98 -11.18
C LYS A 6 -18.86 -8.88 -9.95
N THR A 7 -19.90 -8.69 -9.16
CA THR A 7 -20.12 -9.33 -7.86
C THR A 7 -20.54 -10.80 -7.94
N ASP A 8 -20.63 -11.40 -9.12
CA ASP A 8 -21.49 -12.59 -9.28
C ASP A 8 -20.79 -13.94 -9.49
N ASP A 9 -19.46 -14.03 -9.50
CA ASP A 9 -18.83 -15.30 -9.85
C ASP A 9 -17.70 -15.73 -8.91
N LEU A 10 -18.05 -16.11 -7.66
CA LEU A 10 -17.19 -17.01 -6.88
C LEU A 10 -17.20 -18.39 -7.53
N LYS A 11 -16.17 -18.70 -8.33
CA LYS A 11 -16.06 -19.99 -9.02
C LYS A 11 -15.24 -21.00 -8.25
N LYS A 12 -14.29 -20.53 -7.43
CA LYS A 12 -13.37 -21.39 -6.69
C LYS A 12 -13.00 -20.78 -5.34
N ALA A 13 -12.63 -21.65 -4.39
CA ALA A 13 -11.98 -21.20 -3.17
C ALA A 13 -10.66 -20.50 -3.51
N GLY A 14 -10.44 -19.30 -2.95
CA GLY A 14 -9.27 -18.47 -3.23
C GLY A 14 -9.44 -17.45 -4.37
N ASP A 15 -10.61 -17.37 -5.00
CA ASP A 15 -10.89 -16.29 -5.96
C ASP A 15 -10.86 -14.93 -5.24
N TYR A 16 -10.24 -13.96 -5.88
CA TYR A 16 -10.15 -12.58 -5.40
C TYR A 16 -10.42 -11.58 -6.52
N THR A 17 -10.83 -10.39 -6.13
CA THR A 17 -10.92 -9.23 -7.01
C THR A 17 -9.88 -8.22 -6.60
N LEU A 18 -9.13 -7.74 -7.57
CA LEU A 18 -8.08 -6.74 -7.38
C LEU A 18 -8.31 -5.59 -8.35
N SER A 19 -8.28 -4.35 -7.84
CA SER A 19 -8.23 -3.16 -8.69
C SER A 19 -6.81 -2.92 -9.22
N GLU A 20 -6.65 -1.86 -10.03
CA GLU A 20 -5.32 -1.39 -10.42
C GLU A 20 -4.47 -1.08 -9.19
N ILE A 21 -3.23 -1.55 -9.21
CA ILE A 21 -2.24 -1.23 -8.18
C ILE A 21 -1.45 -0.02 -8.65
N VAL A 22 -1.67 1.12 -7.99
CA VAL A 22 -1.08 2.38 -8.40
C VAL A 22 -0.12 2.90 -7.35
N VAL A 23 1.10 3.20 -7.77
CA VAL A 23 2.08 3.92 -6.96
C VAL A 23 2.01 5.41 -7.30
N HIS A 24 1.91 6.23 -6.25
CA HIS A 24 1.82 7.67 -6.36
C HIS A 24 3.09 8.30 -5.79
N SER A 25 3.74 9.19 -6.54
CA SER A 25 4.83 9.98 -5.98
C SER A 25 4.31 10.93 -4.90
N ARG A 26 5.18 11.31 -3.97
CA ARG A 26 4.81 12.20 -2.85
C ARG A 26 4.12 13.49 -3.28
N LYS A 27 4.47 14.02 -4.44
CA LYS A 27 3.88 15.25 -4.99
C LYS A 27 2.45 15.07 -5.49
N SER A 28 1.96 13.83 -5.67
CA SER A 28 0.61 13.55 -6.16
C SER A 28 -0.49 13.86 -5.16
N PHE A 29 -0.18 13.78 -3.87
CA PHE A 29 -1.18 13.97 -2.83
C PHE A 29 -1.35 15.43 -2.41
N ASP A 30 -0.43 16.30 -2.79
CA ASP A 30 -0.48 17.75 -2.50
C ASP A 30 -1.34 18.53 -3.54
N GLY A 31 -2.08 17.81 -4.40
CA GLY A 31 -2.92 18.41 -5.42
C GLY A 31 -2.15 19.09 -6.56
N SER A 32 -0.82 18.98 -6.58
CA SER A 32 -0.01 19.55 -7.64
C SER A 32 -0.08 18.69 -8.90
N SER A 33 -0.35 19.28 -10.04
CA SER A 33 -0.56 18.64 -11.35
C SER A 33 0.67 17.91 -11.93
N LYS A 34 1.78 17.84 -11.20
CA LYS A 34 3.04 17.20 -11.64
C LYS A 34 3.31 15.84 -10.99
N ALA A 35 2.37 15.33 -10.27
CA ALA A 35 2.52 14.10 -9.55
C ALA A 35 2.37 12.89 -10.46
N LYS A 36 3.36 12.03 -10.49
CA LYS A 36 3.36 10.84 -11.32
C LYS A 36 2.62 9.71 -10.61
N LYS A 37 1.55 9.26 -11.25
CA LYS A 37 0.87 8.01 -10.92
C LYS A 37 1.38 6.94 -11.88
N THR A 38 1.73 5.79 -11.36
CA THR A 38 2.21 4.68 -12.18
C THR A 38 1.45 3.43 -11.79
N ASP A 39 0.73 2.86 -12.74
CA ASP A 39 0.11 1.56 -12.60
C ASP A 39 1.20 0.49 -12.69
N ILE A 40 1.29 -0.34 -11.67
CA ILE A 40 2.25 -1.44 -11.56
C ILE A 40 1.57 -2.80 -11.52
N THR A 41 0.27 -2.88 -11.78
CA THR A 41 -0.52 -4.11 -11.66
C THR A 41 0.10 -5.28 -12.43
N SER A 42 0.58 -5.02 -13.65
CA SER A 42 1.21 -6.04 -14.49
C SER A 42 2.61 -6.48 -14.02
N LEU A 43 3.22 -5.74 -13.11
CA LEU A 43 4.55 -6.05 -12.57
C LEU A 43 4.46 -6.81 -11.24
N VAL A 44 3.30 -6.82 -10.60
CA VAL A 44 3.11 -7.47 -9.29
C VAL A 44 2.94 -8.97 -9.48
N ALA A 45 3.85 -9.75 -8.92
CA ALA A 45 3.80 -11.20 -8.92
C ALA A 45 3.07 -11.75 -7.69
N GLU A 46 3.16 -11.06 -6.54
CA GLU A 46 2.58 -11.52 -5.28
C GLU A 46 2.25 -10.33 -4.38
N ILE A 47 1.16 -10.45 -3.62
CA ILE A 47 0.73 -9.48 -2.60
C ILE A 47 0.57 -10.22 -1.29
N ASN A 48 1.24 -9.76 -0.24
CA ASN A 48 1.03 -10.22 1.12
C ASN A 48 0.59 -9.05 1.99
N ILE A 49 -0.48 -9.23 2.74
CA ILE A 49 -1.02 -8.27 3.70
C ILE A 49 -1.00 -8.96 5.07
N TYR A 50 -0.42 -8.28 6.05
CA TYR A 50 -0.27 -8.76 7.42
C TYR A 50 -1.15 -7.92 8.34
N GLU A 51 -2.14 -8.58 8.93
CA GLU A 51 -3.04 -8.01 9.92
C GLU A 51 -2.97 -8.88 11.17
N ASP A 52 -2.59 -8.28 12.30
CA ASP A 52 -2.48 -8.96 13.59
C ASP A 52 -3.16 -8.09 14.65
N ILE A 53 -3.98 -8.71 15.49
CA ILE A 53 -4.70 -8.02 16.58
C ILE A 53 -3.75 -7.42 17.63
N ASN A 54 -2.53 -7.94 17.75
CA ASN A 54 -1.52 -7.44 18.67
C ASN A 54 -0.65 -6.33 18.07
N GLU A 55 -0.68 -6.17 16.75
CA GLU A 55 0.04 -5.13 16.04
C GLU A 55 -0.85 -3.88 15.88
N LYS A 56 -0.23 -2.71 16.02
CA LYS A 56 -0.96 -1.43 15.96
C LYS A 56 -1.33 -1.03 14.54
N ASN A 57 -0.68 -1.61 13.55
CA ASN A 57 -0.71 -1.12 12.18
C ASN A 57 -0.74 -2.28 11.19
N LEU A 58 -1.42 -2.04 10.09
CA LEU A 58 -1.42 -2.95 8.96
C LEU A 58 -0.14 -2.77 8.15
N SER A 59 0.47 -3.88 7.75
CA SER A 59 1.67 -3.91 6.91
C SER A 59 1.55 -4.93 5.79
N GLY A 60 2.47 -4.89 4.84
CA GLY A 60 2.49 -5.86 3.76
C GLY A 60 3.69 -5.73 2.86
N GLN A 61 3.70 -6.57 1.84
CA GLN A 61 4.74 -6.57 0.82
C GLN A 61 4.17 -6.91 -0.56
N LEU A 62 4.76 -6.32 -1.58
CA LEU A 62 4.56 -6.65 -2.99
C LEU A 62 5.84 -7.22 -3.55
N VAL A 63 5.75 -8.39 -4.16
CA VAL A 63 6.84 -8.94 -4.97
C VAL A 63 6.66 -8.42 -6.39
N ILE A 64 7.66 -7.70 -6.87
CA ILE A 64 7.65 -7.06 -8.19
C ILE A 64 8.56 -7.84 -9.14
N SER A 65 8.02 -8.19 -10.31
CA SER A 65 8.77 -8.69 -11.47
C SER A 65 8.91 -7.58 -12.48
N ASP A 66 10.02 -6.85 -12.42
CA ASP A 66 10.22 -5.63 -13.19
C ASP A 66 11.05 -5.89 -14.43
N SER A 67 10.42 -5.82 -15.59
CA SER A 67 11.04 -5.84 -16.92
C SER A 67 11.10 -4.44 -17.56
N THR A 68 10.55 -3.41 -16.89
CA THR A 68 10.43 -2.06 -17.42
C THR A 68 11.44 -1.08 -16.86
N GLY A 69 12.12 -1.46 -15.78
CA GLY A 69 13.04 -0.57 -15.05
C GLY A 69 12.28 0.52 -14.28
N LEU A 70 11.22 0.16 -13.60
CA LEU A 70 10.37 1.08 -12.83
C LEU A 70 11.16 2.10 -11.99
N PRO A 71 12.24 1.73 -11.24
CA PRO A 71 13.01 2.70 -10.46
C PRO A 71 13.71 3.78 -11.30
N ASN A 72 13.95 3.53 -12.59
CA ASN A 72 14.55 4.51 -13.49
C ASN A 72 13.54 5.56 -13.98
N HIS A 73 12.27 5.16 -14.06
CA HIS A 73 11.19 6.03 -14.53
C HIS A 73 10.46 6.72 -13.40
N MET A 74 10.47 6.10 -12.23
CA MET A 74 9.87 6.62 -11.00
C MET A 74 10.81 6.28 -9.85
N PRO A 75 11.65 7.22 -9.42
CA PRO A 75 12.53 7.00 -8.28
C PRO A 75 11.70 6.72 -7.03
N LEU A 76 11.90 5.53 -6.47
CA LEU A 76 11.27 5.08 -5.23
C LEU A 76 12.17 5.52 -4.07
N THR A 77 11.71 6.47 -3.29
CA THR A 77 12.46 7.11 -2.18
C THR A 77 12.06 6.60 -0.80
N GLY A 78 10.96 5.80 -0.74
CA GLY A 78 10.44 5.26 0.52
C GLY A 78 9.38 6.13 1.18
N ASN A 79 8.70 6.97 0.41
CA ASN A 79 7.58 7.81 0.86
C ASN A 79 6.45 7.84 -0.17
N GLU A 80 6.48 6.94 -1.13
CA GLU A 80 5.45 6.82 -2.14
C GLU A 80 4.20 6.21 -1.51
N LEU A 81 3.05 6.58 -2.07
CA LEU A 81 1.79 6.02 -1.65
C LEU A 81 1.35 4.92 -2.61
N LEU A 82 0.81 3.88 -2.03
CA LEU A 82 0.29 2.71 -2.73
C LEU A 82 -1.21 2.65 -2.57
N SER A 83 -1.94 2.56 -3.68
CA SER A 83 -3.38 2.43 -3.67
C SER A 83 -3.85 1.25 -4.51
N PHE A 84 -4.78 0.48 -3.98
CA PHE A 84 -5.48 -0.62 -4.65
C PHE A 84 -6.70 -1.02 -3.83
N LYS A 85 -7.56 -1.84 -4.41
CA LYS A 85 -8.64 -2.53 -3.70
C LYS A 85 -8.48 -4.03 -3.85
N LEU A 86 -8.65 -4.74 -2.75
CA LEU A 86 -8.61 -6.18 -2.71
C LEU A 86 -9.81 -6.72 -1.96
N GLY A 87 -10.52 -7.66 -2.55
CA GLY A 87 -11.69 -8.27 -1.94
C GLY A 87 -11.99 -9.64 -2.49
N THR A 88 -12.98 -10.28 -1.90
CA THR A 88 -13.52 -11.55 -2.39
C THR A 88 -14.73 -11.26 -3.29
N PRO A 89 -14.84 -11.90 -4.45
CA PRO A 89 -16.01 -11.78 -5.33
C PRO A 89 -17.30 -12.08 -4.55
N GLY A 90 -18.34 -11.28 -4.76
CA GLY A 90 -19.63 -11.45 -4.07
C GLY A 90 -19.66 -10.98 -2.61
N SER A 91 -18.53 -10.56 -2.04
CA SER A 91 -18.48 -9.98 -0.69
C SER A 91 -18.63 -8.46 -0.73
N SER A 92 -19.35 -7.91 0.25
CA SER A 92 -19.38 -6.47 0.49
C SER A 92 -18.15 -5.96 1.23
N ARG A 93 -17.31 -6.88 1.75
CA ARG A 93 -16.09 -6.54 2.50
C ARG A 93 -14.88 -6.60 1.59
N TYR A 94 -14.09 -5.53 1.61
CA TYR A 94 -12.85 -5.41 0.85
C TYR A 94 -11.90 -4.45 1.56
N TYR A 95 -10.61 -4.63 1.31
CA TYR A 95 -9.60 -3.64 1.69
C TYR A 95 -9.62 -2.51 0.67
N ASP A 96 -9.88 -1.29 1.13
CA ASP A 96 -9.94 -0.09 0.29
C ASP A 96 -8.75 0.83 0.57
N PHE A 97 -7.63 0.52 -0.08
CA PHE A 97 -6.43 1.35 0.00
C PHE A 97 -6.43 2.49 -1.05
N GLU A 98 -7.54 2.71 -1.76
CA GLU A 98 -7.72 3.95 -2.53
C GLU A 98 -8.16 5.10 -1.63
N LYS A 99 -9.00 4.81 -0.62
CA LYS A 99 -9.41 5.80 0.40
C LYS A 99 -8.34 6.05 1.45
N HIS A 100 -7.64 4.98 1.84
CA HIS A 100 -6.61 4.99 2.87
C HIS A 100 -5.30 4.43 2.31
N PRO A 101 -4.57 5.22 1.47
CA PRO A 101 -3.37 4.73 0.81
C PRO A 101 -2.29 4.32 1.81
N MET A 102 -1.62 3.23 1.49
CA MET A 102 -0.49 2.72 2.24
C MET A 102 0.79 3.48 1.86
N VAL A 103 1.78 3.48 2.73
CA VAL A 103 3.09 4.10 2.48
C VAL A 103 4.11 3.02 2.16
N ILE A 104 4.79 3.14 1.02
CA ILE A 104 5.96 2.30 0.72
C ILE A 104 7.12 2.86 1.54
N TYR A 105 7.71 2.06 2.42
CA TYR A 105 8.78 2.52 3.31
C TYR A 105 10.13 1.85 3.05
N LYS A 106 10.15 0.75 2.29
CA LYS A 106 11.39 0.00 2.04
C LYS A 106 11.31 -0.74 0.71
N ILE A 107 12.45 -0.78 0.01
CA ILE A 107 12.71 -1.67 -1.12
C ILE A 107 13.74 -2.68 -0.66
N GLY A 108 13.47 -3.95 -0.88
CA GLY A 108 14.37 -5.02 -0.46
C GLY A 108 14.49 -6.14 -1.47
N SER A 109 15.41 -7.05 -1.18
CA SER A 109 15.59 -8.32 -1.91
C SER A 109 15.72 -8.15 -3.43
N LYS A 110 16.50 -7.16 -3.86
CA LYS A 110 16.73 -6.91 -5.29
C LYS A 110 17.59 -8.01 -5.88
N GLN A 111 17.02 -8.80 -6.78
CA GLN A 111 17.69 -9.92 -7.43
C GLN A 111 17.52 -9.82 -8.95
N PRO A 112 18.62 -9.86 -9.72
CA PRO A 112 18.54 -9.99 -11.16
C PRO A 112 17.95 -11.36 -11.51
N HIS A 113 16.95 -11.40 -12.37
CA HIS A 113 16.35 -12.65 -12.84
C HIS A 113 16.93 -13.03 -14.21
N ASN A 114 17.07 -12.06 -15.09
CA ASN A 114 17.72 -12.21 -16.38
C ASN A 114 18.28 -10.83 -16.80
N PRO A 115 19.02 -10.70 -17.92
CA PRO A 115 19.59 -9.43 -18.35
C PRO A 115 18.61 -8.29 -18.55
N ARG A 116 17.29 -8.59 -18.63
CA ARG A 116 16.23 -7.61 -18.89
C ARG A 116 15.18 -7.51 -17.79
N SER A 117 15.26 -8.32 -16.74
CA SER A 117 14.29 -8.29 -15.64
C SER A 117 14.91 -8.53 -14.29
N GLN A 118 14.33 -7.93 -13.27
CA GLN A 118 14.76 -8.06 -11.89
C GLN A 118 13.54 -8.28 -10.99
N PHE A 119 13.74 -9.03 -9.90
CA PHE A 119 12.79 -9.12 -8.82
C PHE A 119 13.21 -8.22 -7.67
N TYR A 120 12.25 -7.58 -7.02
CA TYR A 120 12.45 -6.89 -5.77
C TYR A 120 11.14 -6.84 -4.97
N VAL A 121 11.27 -6.53 -3.69
CA VAL A 121 10.13 -6.47 -2.78
C VAL A 121 9.91 -5.03 -2.35
N LEU A 122 8.68 -4.55 -2.50
CA LEU A 122 8.22 -3.29 -1.93
C LEU A 122 7.50 -3.58 -0.62
N TYR A 123 8.02 -3.06 0.49
CA TYR A 123 7.38 -3.15 1.79
C TYR A 123 6.52 -1.91 2.01
N PHE A 124 5.29 -2.10 2.44
CA PHE A 124 4.36 -1.03 2.71
C PHE A 124 3.71 -1.18 4.09
N CYS A 125 3.27 -0.06 4.64
CA CYS A 125 2.57 -0.02 5.91
C CYS A 125 1.49 1.07 5.90
N SER A 126 0.62 1.05 6.90
CA SER A 126 -0.35 2.11 7.10
C SER A 126 0.34 3.44 7.43
N LYS A 127 -0.28 4.54 7.05
CA LYS A 127 0.27 5.89 7.29
C LYS A 127 0.45 6.18 8.78
N GLU A 128 -0.40 5.62 9.60
CA GLU A 128 -0.36 5.75 11.06
C GLU A 128 0.94 5.21 11.65
N GLN A 129 1.52 4.16 11.06
CA GLN A 129 2.81 3.62 11.49
C GLN A 129 3.93 4.65 11.35
N ILE A 130 3.97 5.36 10.22
CA ILE A 130 4.98 6.39 9.98
C ILE A 130 4.77 7.55 10.94
N THR A 131 3.52 7.99 11.12
CA THR A 131 3.17 9.08 12.04
C THR A 131 3.56 8.72 13.48
N ASN A 132 3.26 7.50 13.93
CA ASN A 132 3.59 7.03 15.28
C ASN A 132 5.09 6.96 15.54
N GLN A 133 5.92 6.74 14.53
CA GLN A 133 7.38 6.76 14.66
C GLN A 133 7.96 8.19 14.72
N THR A 134 7.29 9.16 14.12
CA THR A 134 7.78 10.53 14.00
C THR A 134 7.24 11.46 15.09
N VAL A 135 6.06 11.18 15.62
CA VAL A 135 5.42 11.99 16.67
C VAL A 135 5.71 11.38 18.03
N LYS A 136 6.46 12.12 18.87
CA LYS A 136 6.65 11.81 20.28
C LYS A 136 5.70 12.65 21.12
N VAL A 137 4.97 11.99 22.01
CA VAL A 137 4.15 12.65 23.02
C VAL A 137 4.88 12.57 24.34
N GLU A 138 5.52 13.68 24.75
CA GLU A 138 6.36 13.77 25.95
C GLU A 138 5.77 14.76 26.97
N ARG A 139 4.45 14.74 27.16
CA ARG A 139 3.81 15.61 28.16
C ARG A 139 3.06 14.79 29.20
N PRO A 140 3.06 15.22 30.48
CA PRO A 140 2.22 14.59 31.49
C PRO A 140 0.74 14.87 31.18
N PHE A 141 -0.08 13.87 31.40
CA PHE A 141 -1.54 14.01 31.30
C PHE A 141 -2.15 13.87 32.68
N THR A 142 -3.17 14.69 32.97
CA THR A 142 -3.99 14.63 34.19
C THR A 142 -5.45 14.62 33.77
N GLY A 143 -6.26 13.75 34.39
CA GLY A 143 -7.68 13.65 34.11
C GLY A 143 -8.10 12.25 33.61
N ALA A 144 -9.28 12.15 33.03
CA ALA A 144 -9.79 10.90 32.50
C ALA A 144 -9.06 10.50 31.21
N ILE A 145 -8.96 9.19 30.94
CA ILE A 145 -8.28 8.65 29.75
C ILE A 145 -8.92 9.20 28.46
N ALA A 146 -10.24 9.38 28.43
CA ALA A 146 -10.95 9.92 27.28
C ALA A 146 -10.50 11.37 26.95
N ASP A 147 -10.25 12.19 27.98
CA ASP A 147 -9.78 13.57 27.81
C ASP A 147 -8.34 13.60 27.29
N MET A 148 -7.51 12.65 27.76
CA MET A 148 -6.14 12.48 27.23
C MET A 148 -6.14 12.16 25.75
N ILE A 149 -6.94 11.19 25.32
CA ILE A 149 -7.04 10.77 23.91
C ILE A 149 -7.51 11.93 23.03
N SER A 150 -8.48 12.70 23.51
CA SER A 150 -9.02 13.86 22.75
C SER A 150 -8.04 15.03 22.66
N SER A 151 -6.99 15.05 23.48
CA SER A 151 -5.98 16.13 23.54
C SER A 151 -4.70 15.83 22.76
N ILE A 152 -4.56 14.63 22.21
CA ILE A 152 -3.44 14.18 21.36
C ILE A 152 -3.78 14.41 19.90
#